data_54ab3ba707bb9616fab9088921459bf5
#
_entry.id   54ab3ba707bb9616fab9088921459bf5
#
_cell.length_a   1.000
_cell.length_b   1.000
_cell.length_c   1.000
_cell.angle_alpha   90.00
_cell.angle_beta   90.00
_cell.angle_gamma   90.00
#
_symmetry.space_group_name_H-M   'P 1'
#
loop_
_entity.id
_entity.type
_entity.pdbx_description
1 polymer ?
#
loop_
_entity_poly.entity_id
_entity_poly.type
_entity_poly.pdbx_seq_one_letter_code
_entity_poly.pdbx_strand_id
1 'polypeptide(L)'
;MKKSLLKISAVICGITLLPLLATAQEKATLAISSIKPTASLAASVDSKTTVTSTSGSKTQVDQFDTKQELGRITESLDSQLMDRVNATRKFDVLSRSDLADVMKEQDLGASGNVDAKTAAKAGKLSGAKYLLVCTIDDFQDYIEKAVFEGTGQTATKRVFRFSVVGKLYDSSTGKLMESANFQTGNDEFKQIQMERSYSVKSGELSDEMLVAIARSMAEKIANHIVDVVYPAKILIKRDNIVTINRGEGGGMAEGDIYNVFAQGEELKDPDTGEVLGKEEVKVGKVKITQVGAKTTQAEVLEDTGVDKGAVLHKAK
;
A
#
# COMPACT_ATOMS: atom_id res chain seq x y z
N MET A 1 -60.51 60.72 -31.57
CA MET A 1 -59.75 60.37 -30.37
C MET A 1 -59.51 58.85 -30.39
N LYS A 2 -58.30 58.38 -30.87
CA LYS A 2 -57.94 56.99 -30.95
C LYS A 2 -56.85 56.76 -29.89
N LYS A 3 -57.13 55.87 -28.90
CA LYS A 3 -56.16 55.43 -27.88
C LYS A 3 -55.34 54.27 -28.44
N SER A 4 -54.06 54.48 -28.58
CA SER A 4 -53.07 53.45 -28.95
C SER A 4 -52.70 52.65 -27.68
N LEU A 5 -52.93 51.35 -27.68
CA LEU A 5 -52.48 50.38 -26.65
C LEU A 5 -51.09 49.88 -27.03
N LEU A 6 -50.10 50.25 -26.23
CA LEU A 6 -48.72 49.74 -26.32
C LEU A 6 -48.67 48.37 -25.67
N LYS A 7 -48.41 47.32 -26.46
CA LYS A 7 -48.14 45.95 -25.94
C LYS A 7 -46.69 45.86 -25.55
N ILE A 8 -46.41 45.73 -24.25
CA ILE A 8 -45.09 45.42 -23.71
C ILE A 8 -44.96 43.86 -23.72
N SER A 9 -44.10 43.39 -24.59
CA SER A 9 -43.76 41.94 -24.67
C SER A 9 -42.59 41.69 -23.69
N ALA A 10 -42.85 40.98 -22.57
CA ALA A 10 -41.84 40.58 -21.63
C ALA A 10 -41.17 39.29 -22.17
N VAL A 11 -39.91 39.43 -22.60
CA VAL A 11 -39.04 38.28 -22.93
C VAL A 11 -38.50 37.71 -21.60
N ILE A 12 -39.09 36.62 -21.17
CA ILE A 12 -38.57 35.82 -20.03
C ILE A 12 -37.39 35.00 -20.56
N CYS A 13 -36.17 35.47 -20.28
CA CYS A 13 -34.94 34.71 -20.53
C CYS A 13 -34.85 33.63 -19.46
N GLY A 14 -35.29 32.40 -19.79
CA GLY A 14 -35.17 31.24 -18.93
C GLY A 14 -33.71 30.81 -18.86
N ILE A 15 -33.01 31.14 -17.79
CA ILE A 15 -31.71 30.59 -17.46
C ILE A 15 -31.99 29.17 -16.96
N THR A 16 -31.83 28.19 -17.85
CA THR A 16 -31.77 26.76 -17.45
C THR A 16 -30.46 26.52 -16.74
N LEU A 17 -30.53 26.48 -15.40
CA LEU A 17 -29.44 26.02 -14.54
C LEU A 17 -29.32 24.51 -14.75
N LEU A 18 -28.44 24.08 -15.67
CA LEU A 18 -28.05 22.66 -15.74
C LEU A 18 -27.32 22.32 -14.41
N PRO A 19 -27.81 21.31 -13.66
CA PRO A 19 -27.04 20.84 -12.53
C PRO A 19 -25.74 20.24 -13.09
N LEU A 20 -24.60 20.81 -12.68
CA LEU A 20 -23.28 20.24 -12.88
C LEU A 20 -23.24 18.94 -12.04
N LEU A 21 -23.63 17.82 -12.64
CA LEU A 21 -23.44 16.50 -12.08
C LEU A 21 -21.92 16.32 -11.96
N ALA A 22 -21.37 16.61 -10.78
CA ALA A 22 -20.04 16.19 -10.42
C ALA A 22 -20.06 14.64 -10.48
N THR A 23 -19.58 14.07 -11.58
CA THR A 23 -19.32 12.64 -11.68
C THR A 23 -18.27 12.33 -10.65
N ALA A 24 -18.67 11.73 -9.53
CA ALA A 24 -17.72 11.12 -8.61
C ALA A 24 -16.92 10.12 -9.44
N GLN A 25 -15.63 10.35 -9.59
CA GLN A 25 -14.75 9.45 -10.31
C GLN A 25 -14.78 8.12 -9.57
N GLU A 26 -15.31 7.07 -10.21
CA GLU A 26 -15.32 5.72 -9.63
C GLU A 26 -13.89 5.35 -9.25
N LYS A 27 -13.75 4.73 -8.08
CA LYS A 27 -12.45 4.22 -7.64
C LYS A 27 -11.98 3.15 -8.61
N ALA A 28 -10.70 3.12 -8.90
CA ALA A 28 -10.16 2.04 -9.69
C ALA A 28 -10.20 0.72 -8.92
N THR A 29 -10.56 -0.34 -9.61
CA THR A 29 -10.61 -1.69 -9.05
C THR A 29 -9.22 -2.29 -9.05
N LEU A 30 -8.75 -2.76 -7.88
CA LEU A 30 -7.48 -3.46 -7.70
C LEU A 30 -7.72 -4.91 -7.29
N ALA A 31 -7.31 -5.85 -8.12
CA ALA A 31 -7.25 -7.26 -7.75
C ALA A 31 -5.92 -7.56 -7.06
N ILE A 32 -5.96 -8.31 -5.96
CA ILE A 32 -4.78 -8.82 -5.27
C ILE A 32 -4.77 -10.33 -5.47
N SER A 33 -3.64 -10.85 -6.02
CA SER A 33 -3.42 -12.29 -6.14
C SER A 33 -2.96 -12.88 -4.81
N SER A 34 -3.25 -14.16 -4.55
CA SER A 34 -2.73 -14.86 -3.37
C SER A 34 -1.21 -14.78 -3.31
N ILE A 35 -0.68 -14.47 -2.14
CA ILE A 35 0.75 -14.35 -1.89
C ILE A 35 1.35 -15.76 -1.80
N LYS A 36 2.52 -15.95 -2.41
CA LYS A 36 3.24 -17.22 -2.40
C LYS A 36 4.74 -16.99 -2.25
N PRO A 37 5.45 -17.88 -1.56
CA PRO A 37 6.91 -17.88 -1.62
C PRO A 37 7.40 -18.31 -3.01
N THR A 38 8.59 -17.85 -3.40
CA THR A 38 9.27 -18.38 -4.60
C THR A 38 9.53 -19.87 -4.45
N ALA A 39 9.60 -20.61 -5.56
CA ALA A 39 9.89 -22.03 -5.53
C ALA A 39 11.25 -22.34 -4.90
N SER A 40 12.25 -21.46 -5.10
CA SER A 40 13.57 -21.57 -4.48
C SER A 40 13.52 -21.40 -2.97
N LEU A 41 12.76 -20.42 -2.46
CA LEU A 41 12.57 -20.21 -1.02
C LEU A 41 11.84 -21.40 -0.40
N ALA A 42 10.73 -21.84 -0.99
CA ALA A 42 9.96 -22.99 -0.51
C ALA A 42 10.81 -24.27 -0.42
N ALA A 43 11.74 -24.48 -1.35
CA ALA A 43 12.66 -25.61 -1.32
C ALA A 43 13.78 -25.45 -0.27
N SER A 44 14.24 -24.23 -0.01
CA SER A 44 15.35 -23.97 0.93
C SER A 44 14.96 -24.13 2.40
N VAL A 45 13.71 -23.84 2.75
CA VAL A 45 13.19 -23.98 4.12
C VAL A 45 13.01 -25.43 4.58
N ASP A 46 13.09 -26.40 3.67
CA ASP A 46 13.07 -27.83 4.01
C ASP A 46 14.45 -28.37 4.45
N SER A 47 15.54 -27.60 4.27
CA SER A 47 16.90 -28.01 4.64
C SER A 47 17.29 -27.54 6.03
N LYS A 48 17.49 -28.50 6.95
CA LYS A 48 17.92 -28.23 8.33
C LYS A 48 19.39 -27.84 8.42
N THR A 49 19.63 -26.87 9.22
CA THR A 49 20.82 -26.32 9.93
C THR A 49 22.21 -26.94 9.66
N THR A 50 23.13 -26.05 9.38
CA THR A 50 24.57 -26.31 9.32
C THR A 50 25.31 -25.72 10.52
N VAL A 51 26.02 -26.55 11.29
CA VAL A 51 27.01 -26.07 12.27
C VAL A 51 28.30 -25.78 11.52
N THR A 52 28.74 -24.53 11.47
CA THR A 52 30.05 -24.17 10.90
C THR A 52 31.03 -23.90 12.01
N SER A 53 32.11 -24.69 12.05
CA SER A 53 33.24 -24.48 12.98
C SER A 53 34.35 -23.75 12.24
N THR A 54 34.69 -22.54 12.65
CA THR A 54 35.86 -21.79 12.17
C THR A 54 36.93 -21.78 13.27
N SER A 55 38.19 -21.91 12.90
CA SER A 55 39.32 -21.98 13.82
C SER A 55 39.27 -20.85 14.86
N GLY A 56 39.17 -21.19 16.17
CA GLY A 56 39.19 -20.29 17.30
C GLY A 56 37.83 -19.78 17.81
N SER A 57 36.72 -20.06 17.14
CA SER A 57 35.38 -19.89 17.68
C SER A 57 34.42 -20.88 17.04
N LYS A 58 33.53 -21.46 17.85
CA LYS A 58 32.43 -22.30 17.36
C LYS A 58 31.20 -21.43 17.18
N THR A 59 30.71 -21.31 15.95
CA THR A 59 29.42 -20.66 15.69
C THR A 59 28.37 -21.75 15.55
N GLN A 60 27.39 -21.75 16.43
CA GLN A 60 26.21 -22.62 16.35
C GLN A 60 25.07 -21.78 15.81
N VAL A 61 24.33 -22.28 14.84
CA VAL A 61 23.13 -21.68 14.29
C VAL A 61 21.94 -22.51 14.75
N ASP A 62 21.07 -21.91 15.55
CA ASP A 62 19.80 -22.51 15.92
C ASP A 62 18.74 -21.99 14.93
N GLN A 63 18.24 -22.87 14.08
CA GLN A 63 17.10 -22.60 13.20
C GLN A 63 15.81 -23.04 13.87
N PHE A 64 14.76 -22.25 13.66
CA PHE A 64 13.41 -22.57 14.07
C PHE A 64 12.69 -23.38 12.98
N ASP A 65 11.41 -23.72 13.19
CA ASP A 65 10.60 -24.33 12.13
C ASP A 65 10.22 -23.27 11.08
N THR A 66 11.22 -22.91 10.28
CA THR A 66 11.12 -21.84 9.27
C THR A 66 10.00 -22.10 8.27
N LYS A 67 9.69 -23.37 7.98
CA LYS A 67 8.59 -23.74 7.08
C LYS A 67 7.23 -23.37 7.67
N GLN A 68 7.01 -23.70 8.94
CA GLN A 68 5.77 -23.35 9.64
C GLN A 68 5.64 -21.84 9.80
N GLU A 69 6.73 -21.17 10.18
CA GLU A 69 6.75 -19.70 10.30
C GLU A 69 6.47 -19.01 8.97
N LEU A 70 7.10 -19.48 7.87
CA LEU A 70 6.84 -18.96 6.51
C LEU A 70 5.38 -19.18 6.09
N GLY A 71 4.78 -20.32 6.41
CA GLY A 71 3.37 -20.58 6.15
C GLY A 71 2.48 -19.56 6.87
N ARG A 72 2.66 -19.40 8.19
CA ARG A 72 1.86 -18.48 9.02
C ARG A 72 2.03 -17.02 8.63
N ILE A 73 3.25 -16.56 8.33
CA ILE A 73 3.47 -15.17 7.90
C ILE A 73 2.88 -14.91 6.51
N THR A 74 2.89 -15.92 5.61
CA THR A 74 2.28 -15.82 4.29
C THR A 74 0.77 -15.62 4.38
N GLU A 75 0.07 -16.43 5.18
CA GLU A 75 -1.38 -16.30 5.43
C GLU A 75 -1.73 -14.96 6.08
N SER A 76 -0.94 -14.57 7.09
CA SER A 76 -1.11 -13.27 7.76
C SER A 76 -0.91 -12.11 6.80
N LEU A 77 0.10 -12.16 5.93
CA LEU A 77 0.38 -11.10 4.97
C LEU A 77 -0.73 -10.99 3.92
N ASP A 78 -1.25 -12.11 3.42
CA ASP A 78 -2.37 -12.12 2.46
C ASP A 78 -3.59 -11.38 3.03
N SER A 79 -3.99 -11.71 4.27
CA SER A 79 -5.09 -11.06 4.97
C SER A 79 -4.81 -9.59 5.30
N GLN A 80 -3.62 -9.27 5.83
CA GLN A 80 -3.25 -7.91 6.22
C GLN A 80 -3.13 -6.99 5.00
N LEU A 81 -2.64 -7.48 3.86
CA LEU A 81 -2.50 -6.68 2.64
C LEU A 81 -3.85 -6.21 2.13
N MET A 82 -4.84 -7.09 2.11
CA MET A 82 -6.21 -6.74 1.73
C MET A 82 -6.79 -5.66 2.64
N ASP A 83 -6.64 -5.84 3.96
CA ASP A 83 -7.11 -4.87 4.95
C ASP A 83 -6.42 -3.52 4.78
N ARG A 84 -5.08 -3.50 4.66
CA ARG A 84 -4.32 -2.24 4.53
C ARG A 84 -4.63 -1.50 3.22
N VAL A 85 -4.73 -2.20 2.09
CA VAL A 85 -5.12 -1.59 0.81
C VAL A 85 -6.53 -1.01 0.88
N ASN A 86 -7.49 -1.76 1.46
CA ASN A 86 -8.85 -1.27 1.65
C ASN A 86 -8.92 -0.05 2.59
N ALA A 87 -8.12 -0.04 3.66
CA ALA A 87 -8.04 1.08 4.61
C ALA A 87 -7.57 2.39 3.95
N THR A 88 -6.80 2.33 2.86
CA THR A 88 -6.39 3.53 2.10
C THR A 88 -7.56 4.24 1.43
N ARG A 89 -8.69 3.55 1.21
CA ARG A 89 -9.92 4.03 0.54
C ARG A 89 -9.70 4.54 -0.88
N LYS A 90 -8.58 4.18 -1.52
CA LYS A 90 -8.23 4.62 -2.88
C LYS A 90 -8.67 3.63 -3.95
N PHE A 91 -8.86 2.36 -3.58
CA PHE A 91 -9.24 1.30 -4.50
C PHE A 91 -10.53 0.62 -4.06
N ASP A 92 -11.27 0.04 -5.02
CA ASP A 92 -12.22 -1.02 -4.78
C ASP A 92 -11.46 -2.34 -4.90
N VAL A 93 -11.27 -3.01 -3.75
CA VAL A 93 -10.36 -4.16 -3.64
C VAL A 93 -11.11 -5.45 -3.98
N LEU A 94 -10.52 -6.28 -4.84
CA LEU A 94 -10.99 -7.62 -5.18
C LEU A 94 -9.99 -8.68 -4.68
N SER A 95 -10.46 -9.56 -3.81
CA SER A 95 -9.72 -10.76 -3.43
C SER A 95 -9.82 -11.83 -4.51
N ARG A 96 -8.67 -12.33 -4.97
CA ARG A 96 -8.63 -13.48 -5.87
C ARG A 96 -8.62 -14.81 -5.11
N SER A 97 -8.17 -14.81 -3.84
CA SER A 97 -8.24 -15.97 -2.96
C SER A 97 -9.69 -16.34 -2.64
N ASP A 98 -10.55 -15.36 -2.39
CA ASP A 98 -11.93 -15.56 -1.95
C ASP A 98 -12.93 -15.65 -3.11
N LEU A 99 -12.43 -15.48 -4.35
CA LEU A 99 -13.27 -15.43 -5.54
C LEU A 99 -14.19 -16.67 -5.69
N ALA A 100 -13.68 -17.85 -5.33
CA ALA A 100 -14.46 -19.09 -5.41
C ALA A 100 -15.68 -19.09 -4.46
N ASP A 101 -15.52 -18.53 -3.26
CA ASP A 101 -16.60 -18.43 -2.28
C ASP A 101 -17.59 -17.33 -2.66
N VAL A 102 -17.10 -16.20 -3.17
CA VAL A 102 -17.95 -15.14 -3.72
C VAL A 102 -18.76 -15.62 -4.91
N MET A 103 -18.19 -16.45 -5.81
CA MET A 103 -18.93 -17.03 -6.94
C MET A 103 -19.99 -18.01 -6.48
N LYS A 104 -19.73 -18.87 -5.49
CA LYS A 104 -20.74 -19.76 -4.91
C LYS A 104 -21.92 -18.99 -4.35
N GLU A 105 -21.65 -17.88 -3.63
CA GLU A 105 -22.70 -17.03 -3.08
C GLU A 105 -23.52 -16.33 -4.18
N GLN A 106 -22.87 -15.92 -5.27
CA GLN A 106 -23.55 -15.36 -6.45
C GLN A 106 -24.42 -16.39 -7.17
N ASP A 107 -23.95 -17.64 -7.31
CA ASP A 107 -24.71 -18.74 -7.90
C ASP A 107 -25.93 -19.10 -7.05
N LEU A 108 -25.80 -19.08 -5.71
CA LEU A 108 -26.94 -19.22 -4.79
C LEU A 108 -27.97 -18.09 -4.98
N GLY A 109 -27.51 -16.85 -5.16
CA GLY A 109 -28.36 -15.71 -5.47
C GLY A 109 -29.06 -15.80 -6.81
N ALA A 110 -28.45 -16.43 -7.83
CA ALA A 110 -28.99 -16.63 -9.15
C ALA A 110 -30.00 -17.81 -9.21
N SER A 111 -29.95 -18.73 -8.24
CA SER A 111 -30.81 -19.95 -8.20
C SER A 111 -32.29 -19.69 -7.91
N GLY A 112 -32.74 -18.44 -7.81
CA GLY A 112 -34.16 -18.07 -7.67
C GLY A 112 -34.66 -17.99 -6.21
N ASN A 113 -33.83 -18.26 -5.23
CA ASN A 113 -34.16 -18.13 -3.81
C ASN A 113 -33.96 -16.74 -3.22
N VAL A 114 -33.49 -15.77 -4.03
CA VAL A 114 -33.21 -14.40 -3.62
C VAL A 114 -33.90 -13.41 -4.56
N ASP A 115 -34.35 -12.28 -4.01
CA ASP A 115 -35.09 -11.24 -4.71
C ASP A 115 -34.36 -10.76 -6.00
N ALA A 116 -35.08 -10.69 -7.14
CA ALA A 116 -34.53 -10.36 -8.46
C ALA A 116 -33.74 -9.06 -8.54
N LYS A 117 -33.96 -8.11 -7.63
CA LYS A 117 -33.17 -6.87 -7.53
C LYS A 117 -31.76 -7.09 -7.00
N THR A 118 -31.56 -8.12 -6.19
CA THR A 118 -30.25 -8.49 -5.62
C THR A 118 -29.47 -9.37 -6.61
N ALA A 119 -30.16 -10.25 -7.35
CA ALA A 119 -29.56 -11.10 -8.38
C ALA A 119 -28.96 -10.30 -9.57
N ALA A 120 -29.59 -9.17 -9.95
CA ALA A 120 -29.09 -8.32 -11.04
C ALA A 120 -27.75 -7.63 -10.75
N LYS A 121 -27.36 -7.47 -9.48
CA LYS A 121 -26.05 -6.96 -9.08
C LYS A 121 -24.96 -8.03 -9.06
N ALA A 122 -25.32 -9.29 -8.94
CA ALA A 122 -24.39 -10.42 -8.84
C ALA A 122 -23.67 -10.74 -10.17
N GLY A 123 -24.25 -10.40 -11.32
CA GLY A 123 -23.73 -10.78 -12.64
C GLY A 123 -22.57 -9.93 -13.19
N LYS A 124 -22.11 -8.91 -12.49
CA LYS A 124 -20.99 -8.06 -12.94
C LYS A 124 -19.76 -8.22 -12.05
N LEU A 125 -19.03 -9.30 -12.21
CA LEU A 125 -17.63 -9.36 -11.86
C LEU A 125 -16.90 -8.39 -12.82
N SER A 126 -16.80 -7.12 -12.43
CA SER A 126 -16.05 -6.15 -13.22
C SER A 126 -14.57 -6.56 -13.20
N GLY A 127 -13.96 -6.64 -14.39
CA GLY A 127 -12.53 -6.88 -14.49
C GLY A 127 -11.77 -5.84 -13.66
N ALA A 128 -10.79 -6.26 -12.88
CA ALA A 128 -9.93 -5.33 -12.15
C ALA A 128 -9.17 -4.46 -13.15
N LYS A 129 -9.06 -3.16 -12.87
CA LYS A 129 -8.20 -2.27 -13.65
C LYS A 129 -6.72 -2.56 -13.40
N TYR A 130 -6.39 -2.87 -12.16
CA TYR A 130 -5.02 -3.18 -11.73
C TYR A 130 -4.96 -4.56 -11.10
N LEU A 131 -3.81 -5.23 -11.28
CA LEU A 131 -3.49 -6.50 -10.65
C LEU A 131 -2.19 -6.35 -9.85
N LEU A 132 -2.28 -6.57 -8.54
CA LEU A 132 -1.12 -6.65 -7.64
C LEU A 132 -0.75 -8.12 -7.43
N VAL A 133 0.50 -8.46 -7.75
CA VAL A 133 1.09 -9.77 -7.51
C VAL A 133 2.25 -9.60 -6.55
N CYS A 134 2.15 -10.23 -5.37
CA CYS A 134 3.19 -10.23 -4.36
C CYS A 134 3.81 -11.63 -4.22
N THR A 135 5.15 -11.68 -4.12
CA THR A 135 5.89 -12.92 -3.98
C THR A 135 6.93 -12.76 -2.87
N ILE A 136 6.96 -13.69 -1.92
CA ILE A 136 7.99 -13.72 -0.88
C ILE A 136 9.25 -14.33 -1.51
N ASP A 137 10.33 -13.58 -1.53
CA ASP A 137 11.61 -13.99 -2.15
C ASP A 137 12.71 -14.28 -1.13
N ASP A 138 12.59 -13.80 0.11
CA ASP A 138 13.52 -14.12 1.20
C ASP A 138 12.79 -14.17 2.55
N PHE A 139 13.10 -15.18 3.36
CA PHE A 139 12.66 -15.32 4.73
C PHE A 139 13.75 -16.03 5.54
N GLN A 140 14.31 -15.33 6.52
CA GLN A 140 15.34 -15.80 7.40
C GLN A 140 14.99 -15.47 8.85
N ASP A 141 14.97 -16.48 9.70
CA ASP A 141 14.86 -16.31 11.15
C ASP A 141 15.70 -17.38 11.84
N TYR A 142 16.82 -16.95 12.44
CA TYR A 142 17.72 -17.84 13.16
C TYR A 142 18.54 -17.08 14.21
N ILE A 143 19.10 -17.83 15.16
CA ILE A 143 20.00 -17.32 16.18
C ILE A 143 21.42 -17.82 15.93
N GLU A 144 22.34 -16.89 15.76
CA GLU A 144 23.77 -17.13 15.77
C GLU A 144 24.30 -17.08 17.21
N LYS A 145 24.99 -18.14 17.64
CA LYS A 145 25.71 -18.19 18.93
C LYS A 145 27.21 -18.33 18.64
N ALA A 146 27.99 -17.35 19.04
CA ALA A 146 29.44 -17.41 18.99
C ALA A 146 29.98 -17.71 20.39
N VAL A 147 30.79 -18.77 20.51
CA VAL A 147 31.48 -19.14 21.76
C VAL A 147 32.96 -18.77 21.60
N PHE A 148 33.48 -17.94 22.48
CA PHE A 148 34.87 -17.51 22.48
C PHE A 148 35.69 -18.50 23.33
N GLU A 149 36.52 -19.33 22.69
CA GLU A 149 37.24 -20.43 23.35
C GLU A 149 38.21 -19.97 24.46
N GLY A 150 38.71 -18.72 24.41
CA GLY A 150 39.62 -18.20 25.43
C GLY A 150 38.96 -17.75 26.73
N THR A 151 37.69 -17.38 26.71
CA THR A 151 36.98 -16.79 27.86
C THR A 151 35.73 -17.60 28.24
N GLY A 152 35.29 -18.52 27.42
CA GLY A 152 34.01 -19.22 27.59
C GLY A 152 32.77 -18.35 27.44
N GLN A 153 32.95 -17.06 27.03
CA GLN A 153 31.84 -16.14 26.82
C GLN A 153 31.06 -16.52 25.58
N THR A 154 29.74 -16.35 25.65
CA THR A 154 28.82 -16.59 24.52
C THR A 154 28.19 -15.27 24.10
N ALA A 155 28.32 -14.93 22.82
CA ALA A 155 27.53 -13.86 22.18
C ALA A 155 26.41 -14.47 21.36
N THR A 156 25.20 -13.89 21.46
CA THR A 156 24.01 -14.36 20.76
C THR A 156 23.47 -13.24 19.90
N LYS A 157 23.20 -13.50 18.63
CA LYS A 157 22.62 -12.53 17.69
C LYS A 157 21.50 -13.19 16.92
N ARG A 158 20.30 -12.60 16.94
CA ARG A 158 19.22 -12.99 16.03
C ARG A 158 19.42 -12.34 14.67
N VAL A 159 19.24 -13.10 13.62
CA VAL A 159 19.20 -12.65 12.24
C VAL A 159 17.78 -12.83 11.75
N PHE A 160 17.13 -11.71 11.42
CA PHE A 160 15.80 -11.70 10.86
C PHE A 160 15.80 -10.93 9.53
N ARG A 161 15.20 -11.54 8.51
CA ARG A 161 14.97 -10.91 7.21
C ARG A 161 13.69 -11.45 6.61
N PHE A 162 12.86 -10.53 6.16
CA PHE A 162 11.63 -10.83 5.44
C PHE A 162 11.52 -9.91 4.25
N SER A 163 11.42 -10.47 3.03
CA SER A 163 11.43 -9.73 1.78
C SER A 163 10.29 -10.16 0.86
N VAL A 164 9.63 -9.17 0.26
CA VAL A 164 8.49 -9.36 -0.64
C VAL A 164 8.68 -8.51 -1.88
N VAL A 165 8.58 -9.11 -3.05
CA VAL A 165 8.52 -8.40 -4.33
C VAL A 165 7.07 -8.17 -4.70
N GLY A 166 6.67 -6.90 -4.80
CA GLY A 166 5.37 -6.47 -5.30
C GLY A 166 5.45 -6.02 -6.76
N LYS A 167 4.55 -6.52 -7.60
CA LYS A 167 4.44 -6.16 -9.02
C LYS A 167 3.03 -5.69 -9.30
N LEU A 168 2.89 -4.47 -9.84
CA LEU A 168 1.62 -3.89 -10.24
C LEU A 168 1.49 -3.91 -11.76
N TYR A 169 0.41 -4.49 -12.26
CA TYR A 169 0.09 -4.56 -13.68
C TYR A 169 -1.17 -3.76 -14.01
N ASP A 170 -1.18 -3.12 -15.16
CA ASP A 170 -2.42 -2.69 -15.80
C ASP A 170 -3.07 -3.92 -16.43
N SER A 171 -4.26 -4.31 -15.95
CA SER A 171 -4.92 -5.54 -16.40
C SER A 171 -5.47 -5.44 -17.82
N SER A 172 -5.70 -4.23 -18.33
CA SER A 172 -6.24 -4.01 -19.68
C SER A 172 -5.17 -4.22 -20.76
N THR A 173 -3.93 -3.86 -20.45
CA THR A 173 -2.80 -3.95 -21.39
C THR A 173 -1.84 -5.09 -21.05
N GLY A 174 -1.91 -5.64 -19.83
CA GLY A 174 -0.93 -6.59 -19.30
C GLY A 174 0.45 -5.96 -19.00
N LYS A 175 0.59 -4.62 -19.13
CA LYS A 175 1.86 -3.93 -18.91
C LYS A 175 2.21 -3.89 -17.42
N LEU A 176 3.47 -4.20 -17.10
CA LEU A 176 4.03 -3.98 -15.77
C LEU A 176 4.19 -2.47 -15.55
N MET A 177 3.49 -1.94 -14.55
CA MET A 177 3.54 -0.52 -14.20
C MET A 177 4.62 -0.23 -13.17
N GLU A 178 4.79 -1.14 -12.19
CA GLU A 178 5.70 -0.97 -11.06
C GLU A 178 6.19 -2.33 -10.57
N SER A 179 7.45 -2.38 -10.15
CA SER A 179 8.03 -3.52 -9.45
C SER A 179 8.94 -3.02 -8.35
N ALA A 180 8.61 -3.36 -7.11
CA ALA A 180 9.37 -2.92 -5.94
C ALA A 180 9.64 -4.08 -4.99
N ASN A 181 10.79 -4.02 -4.30
CA ASN A 181 11.16 -4.95 -3.25
C ASN A 181 10.97 -4.28 -1.89
N PHE A 182 10.24 -4.93 -1.00
CA PHE A 182 9.95 -4.49 0.35
C PHE A 182 10.65 -5.41 1.34
N GLN A 183 11.37 -4.86 2.30
CA GLN A 183 12.13 -5.63 3.26
C GLN A 183 11.85 -5.19 4.70
N THR A 184 11.83 -6.16 5.62
CA THR A 184 11.90 -5.97 7.06
C THR A 184 13.16 -6.67 7.54
N GLY A 185 14.12 -5.89 8.04
CA GLY A 185 15.39 -6.38 8.58
C GLY A 185 15.44 -6.34 10.10
N ASN A 186 16.60 -6.63 10.67
CA ASN A 186 16.81 -6.70 12.12
C ASN A 186 16.39 -5.45 12.90
N ASP A 187 16.62 -4.25 12.35
CA ASP A 187 16.36 -3.01 13.10
C ASP A 187 14.85 -2.75 13.20
N GLU A 188 14.13 -2.92 12.11
CA GLU A 188 12.67 -2.80 12.13
C GLU A 188 12.02 -3.92 12.93
N PHE A 189 12.55 -5.15 12.84
CA PHE A 189 12.13 -6.27 13.68
C PHE A 189 12.22 -5.90 15.17
N LYS A 190 13.34 -5.29 15.61
CA LYS A 190 13.51 -4.82 17.00
C LYS A 190 12.50 -3.73 17.36
N GLN A 191 12.23 -2.78 16.46
CA GLN A 191 11.21 -1.74 16.68
C GLN A 191 9.83 -2.36 16.88
N ILE A 192 9.39 -3.26 16.02
CA ILE A 192 8.12 -3.96 16.14
C ILE A 192 8.05 -4.72 17.48
N GLN A 193 9.15 -5.38 17.87
CA GLN A 193 9.23 -6.10 19.14
C GLN A 193 9.09 -5.18 20.36
N MET A 194 9.73 -4.01 20.33
CA MET A 194 9.69 -3.03 21.45
C MET A 194 8.33 -2.35 21.61
N GLU A 195 7.68 -1.98 20.50
CA GLU A 195 6.42 -1.23 20.51
C GLU A 195 5.30 -1.94 21.29
N ARG A 196 5.32 -3.28 21.33
CA ARG A 196 4.26 -4.08 21.95
C ARG A 196 4.74 -5.05 23.02
N SER A 197 6.01 -4.97 23.45
CA SER A 197 6.60 -5.86 24.44
C SER A 197 6.37 -7.35 24.13
N TYR A 198 6.47 -7.74 22.87
CA TYR A 198 6.32 -9.13 22.47
C TYR A 198 7.39 -10.00 23.13
N SER A 199 6.97 -10.99 23.89
CA SER A 199 7.87 -11.97 24.50
C SER A 199 8.17 -13.08 23.50
N VAL A 200 9.46 -13.28 23.20
CA VAL A 200 9.92 -14.43 22.43
C VAL A 200 10.17 -15.56 23.42
N LYS A 201 9.22 -16.50 23.55
CA LYS A 201 9.42 -17.71 24.35
C LYS A 201 10.20 -18.72 23.51
N SER A 202 11.25 -19.28 24.09
CA SER A 202 12.06 -20.34 23.47
C SER A 202 12.76 -19.96 22.14
N GLY A 203 12.84 -18.67 21.83
CA GLY A 203 13.49 -18.20 20.60
C GLY A 203 12.59 -18.15 19.36
N GLU A 204 11.45 -18.86 19.32
CA GLU A 204 10.49 -18.84 18.20
C GLU A 204 9.65 -17.57 18.20
N LEU A 205 9.20 -17.13 17.01
CA LEU A 205 8.30 -16.01 16.87
C LEU A 205 6.88 -16.38 17.33
N SER A 206 6.31 -15.55 18.21
CA SER A 206 4.90 -15.72 18.55
C SER A 206 3.99 -15.36 17.36
N ASP A 207 2.77 -15.90 17.35
CA ASP A 207 1.79 -15.58 16.31
C ASP A 207 1.50 -14.07 16.23
N GLU A 208 1.43 -13.40 17.39
CA GLU A 208 1.24 -11.95 17.44
C GLU A 208 2.39 -11.19 16.78
N MET A 209 3.62 -11.67 16.94
CA MET A 209 4.80 -11.06 16.31
C MET A 209 4.78 -11.27 14.80
N LEU A 210 4.45 -12.47 14.32
CA LEU A 210 4.29 -12.77 12.89
C LEU A 210 3.22 -11.88 12.25
N VAL A 211 2.06 -11.71 12.92
CA VAL A 211 0.99 -10.82 12.46
C VAL A 211 1.46 -9.36 12.44
N ALA A 212 2.24 -8.91 13.43
CA ALA A 212 2.75 -7.54 13.47
C ALA A 212 3.74 -7.25 12.33
N ILE A 213 4.63 -8.20 12.04
CA ILE A 213 5.57 -8.12 10.91
C ILE A 213 4.81 -8.11 9.58
N ALA A 214 3.84 -9.00 9.41
CA ALA A 214 3.00 -9.06 8.22
C ALA A 214 2.23 -7.76 7.99
N ARG A 215 1.71 -7.16 9.07
CA ARG A 215 1.01 -5.86 9.02
C ARG A 215 1.94 -4.73 8.58
N SER A 216 3.14 -4.62 9.16
CA SER A 216 4.13 -3.61 8.74
C SER A 216 4.49 -3.75 7.27
N MET A 217 4.72 -4.98 6.81
CA MET A 217 4.99 -5.27 5.40
C MET A 217 3.81 -4.89 4.49
N ALA A 218 2.58 -5.26 4.89
CA ALA A 218 1.36 -4.91 4.16
C ALA A 218 1.16 -3.39 4.04
N GLU A 219 1.46 -2.64 5.10
CA GLU A 219 1.40 -1.17 5.09
C GLU A 219 2.40 -0.55 4.11
N LYS A 220 3.63 -1.05 4.08
CA LYS A 220 4.65 -0.60 3.11
C LYS A 220 4.17 -0.81 1.68
N ILE A 221 3.69 -2.02 1.37
CA ILE A 221 3.20 -2.38 0.03
C ILE A 221 1.99 -1.51 -0.34
N ALA A 222 0.97 -1.43 0.54
CA ALA A 222 -0.25 -0.67 0.28
C ALA A 222 0.03 0.81 0.03
N ASN A 223 0.88 1.44 0.86
CA ASN A 223 1.24 2.84 0.72
C ASN A 223 2.00 3.10 -0.59
N HIS A 224 2.96 2.23 -0.93
CA HIS A 224 3.71 2.36 -2.19
C HIS A 224 2.80 2.27 -3.41
N ILE A 225 1.90 1.28 -3.47
CA ILE A 225 0.95 1.13 -4.59
C ILE A 225 0.01 2.33 -4.70
N VAL A 226 -0.44 2.86 -3.56
CA VAL A 226 -1.26 4.08 -3.55
C VAL A 226 -0.46 5.28 -4.07
N ASP A 227 0.82 5.41 -3.73
CA ASP A 227 1.65 6.53 -4.19
C ASP A 227 1.95 6.44 -5.69
N VAL A 228 2.12 5.24 -6.22
CA VAL A 228 2.30 5.01 -7.67
C VAL A 228 1.04 5.38 -8.47
N VAL A 229 -0.14 4.93 -8.02
CA VAL A 229 -1.39 5.13 -8.78
C VAL A 229 -2.03 6.49 -8.48
N TYR A 230 -1.97 6.92 -7.24
CA TYR A 230 -2.59 8.13 -6.73
C TYR A 230 -1.61 8.92 -5.85
N PRO A 231 -0.61 9.59 -6.41
CA PRO A 231 0.34 10.37 -5.61
C PRO A 231 -0.38 11.38 -4.71
N ALA A 232 0.20 11.61 -3.52
CA ALA A 232 -0.33 12.58 -2.57
C ALA A 232 -0.25 13.99 -3.15
N LYS A 233 -1.36 14.75 -3.07
CA LYS A 233 -1.47 16.10 -3.66
C LYS A 233 -2.07 17.09 -2.69
N ILE A 234 -1.65 18.35 -2.81
CA ILE A 234 -2.27 19.47 -2.11
C ILE A 234 -3.62 19.76 -2.75
N LEU A 235 -4.68 19.73 -1.97
CA LEU A 235 -6.04 20.10 -2.37
C LEU A 235 -6.27 21.60 -2.24
N ILE A 236 -5.82 22.19 -1.13
CA ILE A 236 -6.02 23.59 -0.78
C ILE A 236 -4.81 24.06 0.03
N LYS A 237 -4.38 25.29 -0.22
CA LYS A 237 -3.47 26.04 0.65
C LYS A 237 -4.20 27.26 1.20
N ARG A 238 -4.09 27.49 2.50
CA ARG A 238 -4.57 28.68 3.20
C ARG A 238 -3.46 29.14 4.12
N ASP A 239 -2.94 30.32 3.82
CA ASP A 239 -1.79 30.88 4.54
C ASP A 239 -0.63 29.88 4.63
N ASN A 240 -0.27 29.46 5.84
CA ASN A 240 0.81 28.51 6.11
C ASN A 240 0.32 27.05 6.28
N ILE A 241 -0.94 26.75 5.96
CA ILE A 241 -1.53 25.42 6.12
C ILE A 241 -1.97 24.88 4.76
N VAL A 242 -1.61 23.63 4.49
CA VAL A 242 -2.07 22.87 3.33
C VAL A 242 -2.94 21.69 3.74
N THR A 243 -3.94 21.39 2.92
CA THR A 243 -4.75 20.18 3.05
C THR A 243 -4.38 19.22 1.93
N ILE A 244 -4.07 17.97 2.30
CA ILE A 244 -3.57 16.93 1.42
C ILE A 244 -4.67 15.89 1.20
N ASN A 245 -4.74 15.27 0.02
CA ASN A 245 -5.71 14.24 -0.38
C ASN A 245 -5.41 12.85 0.21
N ARG A 246 -4.75 12.78 1.34
CA ARG A 246 -4.48 11.56 2.13
C ARG A 246 -5.21 11.66 3.46
N GLY A 247 -5.70 10.53 3.97
CA GLY A 247 -6.23 10.42 5.32
C GLY A 247 -5.61 9.24 6.05
N GLU A 248 -6.26 8.82 7.13
CA GLU A 248 -5.88 7.62 7.88
C GLU A 248 -5.68 6.41 6.97
N GLY A 249 -4.67 5.60 7.23
CA GLY A 249 -4.28 4.46 6.40
C GLY A 249 -3.54 4.83 5.11
N GLY A 250 -3.30 6.13 4.86
CA GLY A 250 -2.58 6.61 3.67
C GLY A 250 -1.06 6.79 3.84
N GLY A 251 -0.48 6.27 4.92
CA GLY A 251 0.98 6.26 5.16
C GLY A 251 1.56 7.58 5.68
N MET A 252 0.71 8.56 6.06
CA MET A 252 1.15 9.80 6.69
C MET A 252 0.94 9.75 8.20
N ALA A 253 1.93 10.23 8.96
CA ALA A 253 1.85 10.36 10.41
C ALA A 253 2.16 11.80 10.85
N GLU A 254 1.59 12.21 11.99
CA GLU A 254 1.89 13.52 12.58
C GLU A 254 3.38 13.64 12.87
N GLY A 255 3.96 14.78 12.51
CA GLY A 255 5.38 15.04 12.61
C GLY A 255 6.20 14.66 11.37
N ASP A 256 5.67 13.86 10.46
CA ASP A 256 6.35 13.53 9.19
C ASP A 256 6.61 14.78 8.35
N ILE A 257 7.75 14.80 7.66
CA ILE A 257 8.14 15.89 6.75
C ILE A 257 8.05 15.38 5.31
N TYR A 258 7.44 16.19 4.45
CA TYR A 258 7.32 15.94 3.02
C TYR A 258 7.92 17.08 2.20
N ASN A 259 8.65 16.72 1.15
CA ASN A 259 9.03 17.65 0.10
C ASN A 259 7.84 17.86 -0.83
N VAL A 260 7.63 19.10 -1.28
CA VAL A 260 6.54 19.50 -2.19
C VAL A 260 7.11 19.82 -3.55
N PHE A 261 6.48 19.27 -4.59
CA PHE A 261 6.90 19.44 -5.97
C PHE A 261 5.74 19.99 -6.82
N ALA A 262 5.99 21.10 -7.52
CA ALA A 262 5.11 21.56 -8.57
C ALA A 262 5.24 20.64 -9.79
N GLN A 263 4.10 20.27 -10.39
CA GLN A 263 4.08 19.48 -11.62
C GLN A 263 4.14 20.41 -12.83
N GLY A 264 5.14 20.22 -13.67
CA GLY A 264 5.33 20.89 -14.95
C GLY A 264 4.72 20.11 -16.13
N GLU A 265 5.37 20.21 -17.27
CA GLU A 265 4.95 19.59 -18.52
C GLU A 265 5.13 18.06 -18.48
N GLU A 266 4.43 17.38 -19.39
CA GLU A 266 4.55 15.93 -19.57
C GLU A 266 5.87 15.61 -20.28
N LEU A 267 6.70 14.78 -19.63
CA LEU A 267 7.97 14.31 -20.18
C LEU A 267 7.72 13.11 -21.08
N LYS A 268 8.16 13.19 -22.33
CA LYS A 268 8.07 12.11 -23.31
C LYS A 268 9.46 11.66 -23.73
N ASP A 269 9.64 10.34 -23.81
CA ASP A 269 10.84 9.75 -24.37
C ASP A 269 10.95 10.14 -25.85
N PRO A 270 12.07 10.75 -26.29
CA PRO A 270 12.22 11.21 -27.66
C PRO A 270 12.30 10.06 -28.67
N ASP A 271 12.74 8.87 -28.26
CA ASP A 271 12.95 7.73 -29.15
C ASP A 271 11.68 6.88 -29.31
N THR A 272 10.93 6.69 -28.21
CA THR A 272 9.74 5.82 -28.17
C THR A 272 8.42 6.57 -28.19
N GLY A 273 8.42 7.88 -27.84
CA GLY A 273 7.22 8.68 -27.62
C GLY A 273 6.44 8.31 -26.35
N GLU A 274 6.98 7.39 -25.54
CA GLU A 274 6.35 6.97 -24.29
C GLU A 274 6.36 8.12 -23.27
N VAL A 275 5.23 8.27 -22.53
CA VAL A 275 5.14 9.25 -21.44
C VAL A 275 5.93 8.71 -20.25
N LEU A 276 7.01 9.41 -19.89
CA LEU A 276 7.87 9.06 -18.74
C LEU A 276 7.37 9.63 -17.42
N GLY A 277 6.40 10.55 -17.46
CA GLY A 277 5.86 11.23 -16.29
C GLY A 277 5.67 12.72 -16.54
N LYS A 278 5.68 13.48 -15.45
CA LYS A 278 5.67 14.96 -15.48
C LYS A 278 6.93 15.50 -14.85
N GLU A 279 7.37 16.64 -15.34
CA GLU A 279 8.42 17.38 -14.68
C GLU A 279 8.01 17.70 -13.25
N GLU A 280 8.91 17.51 -12.28
CA GLU A 280 8.69 17.81 -10.87
C GLU A 280 9.78 18.77 -10.37
N VAL A 281 9.34 19.99 -10.03
CA VAL A 281 10.22 21.02 -9.49
C VAL A 281 9.93 21.16 -7.99
N LYS A 282 10.96 20.99 -7.16
CA LYS A 282 10.81 21.17 -5.70
C LYS A 282 10.49 22.63 -5.38
N VAL A 283 9.34 22.84 -4.73
CA VAL A 283 8.82 24.18 -4.38
C VAL A 283 8.62 24.40 -2.89
N GLY A 284 8.98 23.42 -2.05
CA GLY A 284 8.92 23.62 -0.61
C GLY A 284 8.97 22.35 0.21
N LYS A 285 8.67 22.51 1.51
CA LYS A 285 8.51 21.42 2.48
C LYS A 285 7.33 21.67 3.38
N VAL A 286 6.67 20.61 3.81
CA VAL A 286 5.57 20.66 4.76
C VAL A 286 5.77 19.63 5.87
N LYS A 287 5.27 19.93 7.08
CA LYS A 287 5.24 19.02 8.22
C LYS A 287 3.80 18.67 8.53
N ILE A 288 3.50 17.37 8.63
CA ILE A 288 2.17 16.88 8.98
C ILE A 288 1.81 17.31 10.40
N THR A 289 0.67 17.98 10.55
CA THR A 289 0.16 18.45 11.84
C THR A 289 -1.05 17.67 12.33
N GLN A 290 -1.87 17.16 11.40
CA GLN A 290 -3.07 16.41 11.77
C GLN A 290 -3.45 15.44 10.65
N VAL A 291 -3.71 14.18 11.00
CA VAL A 291 -4.22 13.17 10.08
C VAL A 291 -5.70 12.93 10.38
N GLY A 292 -6.56 13.25 9.44
CA GLY A 292 -8.00 13.00 9.53
C GLY A 292 -8.44 11.80 8.69
N ALA A 293 -9.70 11.42 8.79
CA ALA A 293 -10.24 10.23 8.13
C ALA A 293 -10.09 10.19 6.60
N LYS A 294 -10.09 11.35 5.92
CA LYS A 294 -10.02 11.45 4.45
C LYS A 294 -8.93 12.39 3.94
N THR A 295 -8.49 13.32 4.78
CA THR A 295 -7.53 14.37 4.42
C THR A 295 -6.56 14.58 5.57
N THR A 296 -5.38 15.08 5.25
CA THR A 296 -4.32 15.40 6.22
C THR A 296 -4.01 16.89 6.12
N GLN A 297 -3.80 17.55 7.25
CA GLN A 297 -3.31 18.92 7.33
C GLN A 297 -1.80 18.92 7.59
N ALA A 298 -1.13 19.89 6.97
CA ALA A 298 0.30 20.08 7.16
C ALA A 298 0.63 21.58 7.19
N GLU A 299 1.61 21.93 7.98
CA GLU A 299 2.20 23.25 8.05
C GLU A 299 3.32 23.39 7.03
N VAL A 300 3.33 24.50 6.30
CA VAL A 300 4.39 24.82 5.33
C VAL A 300 5.62 25.30 6.05
N LEU A 301 6.74 24.57 5.92
CA LEU A 301 8.03 24.91 6.51
C LEU A 301 8.89 25.76 5.55
N GLU A 302 8.86 25.41 4.26
CA GLU A 302 9.55 26.09 3.18
C GLU A 302 8.56 26.34 2.04
N ASP A 303 8.53 27.57 1.50
CA ASP A 303 7.61 27.96 0.43
C ASP A 303 8.33 28.77 -0.64
N THR A 304 8.55 28.17 -1.79
CA THR A 304 9.04 28.83 -3.01
C THR A 304 8.06 28.70 -4.18
N GLY A 305 6.81 28.34 -3.88
CA GLY A 305 5.76 28.11 -4.88
C GLY A 305 4.84 26.94 -4.51
N VAL A 306 4.69 26.64 -3.22
CA VAL A 306 3.74 25.62 -2.74
C VAL A 306 2.32 26.05 -3.08
N ASP A 307 1.60 25.25 -3.86
CA ASP A 307 0.23 25.55 -4.28
C ASP A 307 -0.60 24.28 -4.49
N LYS A 308 -1.89 24.49 -4.76
CA LYS A 308 -2.86 23.43 -5.10
C LYS A 308 -2.37 22.59 -6.28
N GLY A 309 -2.52 21.27 -6.18
CA GLY A 309 -2.12 20.32 -7.23
C GLY A 309 -0.67 19.86 -7.11
N ALA A 310 0.17 20.52 -6.29
CA ALA A 310 1.54 20.06 -6.03
C ALA A 310 1.55 18.67 -5.39
N VAL A 311 2.55 17.86 -5.77
CA VAL A 311 2.74 16.47 -5.31
C VAL A 311 3.68 16.46 -4.10
N LEU A 312 3.45 15.50 -3.21
CA LEU A 312 4.26 15.33 -2.01
C LEU A 312 5.00 14.00 -2.04
N HIS A 313 6.30 14.05 -1.70
CA HIS A 313 7.14 12.89 -1.47
C HIS A 313 7.75 12.96 -0.07
N LYS A 314 7.74 11.83 0.66
CA LYS A 314 8.30 11.78 2.03
C LYS A 314 9.76 12.18 2.01
N ALA A 315 10.17 13.10 2.88
CA ALA A 315 11.58 13.46 3.03
C ALA A 315 12.34 12.27 3.63
N LYS A 316 13.48 11.94 3.04
CA LYS A 316 14.37 10.88 3.53
C LYS A 316 15.14 11.36 4.75
#